data_4f59750de31c500b6f833747749d4d5d
#
_entry.id   4f59750de31c500b6f833747749d4d5d
#
_cell.length_a   1.000
_cell.length_b   1.000
_cell.length_c   1.000
_cell.angle_alpha   90.00
_cell.angle_beta   90.00
_cell.angle_gamma   90.00
#
_symmetry.space_group_name_H-M   'P 1'
#
loop_
_entity.id
_entity.type
_entity.pdbx_description
1 polymer ?
#
loop_
_entity_poly.entity_id
_entity_poly.type
_entity_poly.pdbx_seq_one_letter_code
_entity_poly.pdbx_strand_id
1 'polypeptide(L)'
;MNIAIFAYSRTGCKTARRICMALPEAEMLCYAVPRLAEPGFLPLEKAVYGAAFSEMDALIFVGAAGIAVREIAPYVRDKRTDPAVLGLDERANFVIPLLSGHIGGANALARRLAAALGATAVVTTATDVNGKFSVDTWATERGCAISDMGLAKAVSAEILEHSVPFCSDFSIRGPLPDGLVLGESGELGIYVGYRCSAPFMHTLRLVPRVLRVGVGCRRGISREAVEEAIGKVFAENRLDPAAILGVFSIDLKEHEPGLLAAC
;
A
#
# COMPACT_ATOMS: atom_id res chain seq x y z
N MET A 1 -10.43 6.75 1.18
CA MET A 1 -10.36 5.28 1.35
C MET A 1 -11.76 4.75 1.47
N ASN A 2 -12.11 3.78 0.62
CA ASN A 2 -13.44 3.16 0.56
C ASN A 2 -13.43 1.87 1.39
N ILE A 3 -14.32 1.75 2.37
CA ILE A 3 -14.34 0.63 3.32
C ILE A 3 -15.71 -0.03 3.33
N ALA A 4 -15.75 -1.37 3.23
CA ALA A 4 -16.95 -2.16 3.51
C ALA A 4 -16.87 -2.75 4.93
N ILE A 5 -17.94 -2.59 5.72
CA ILE A 5 -18.04 -3.14 7.08
C ILE A 5 -19.19 -4.14 7.12
N PHE A 6 -18.92 -5.35 7.61
CA PHE A 6 -19.88 -6.44 7.69
C PHE A 6 -20.19 -6.79 9.15
N ALA A 7 -21.45 -6.69 9.56
CA ALA A 7 -21.89 -6.97 10.90
C ALA A 7 -22.94 -8.11 10.95
N TYR A 8 -22.80 -9.01 11.90
CA TYR A 8 -23.61 -10.24 12.00
C TYR A 8 -24.54 -10.27 13.22
N SER A 9 -24.41 -9.27 14.09
CA SER A 9 -25.19 -9.13 15.32
C SER A 9 -25.52 -7.66 15.61
N ARG A 10 -26.49 -7.41 16.50
CA ARG A 10 -26.79 -6.01 16.94
C ARG A 10 -25.60 -5.37 17.65
N THR A 11 -24.83 -6.15 18.42
CA THR A 11 -23.58 -5.66 19.05
C THR A 11 -22.55 -5.31 17.99
N GLY A 12 -22.39 -6.14 16.97
CA GLY A 12 -21.52 -5.87 15.84
C GLY A 12 -21.93 -4.61 15.06
N CYS A 13 -23.23 -4.35 14.88
CA CYS A 13 -23.70 -3.09 14.26
C CYS A 13 -23.32 -1.85 15.11
N LYS A 14 -23.39 -1.95 16.44
CA LYS A 14 -22.92 -0.85 17.33
C LYS A 14 -21.43 -0.62 17.16
N THR A 15 -20.64 -1.67 17.08
CA THR A 15 -19.19 -1.60 16.84
C THR A 15 -18.89 -1.04 15.46
N ALA A 16 -19.62 -1.42 14.41
CA ALA A 16 -19.48 -0.84 13.08
C ALA A 16 -19.69 0.69 13.08
N ARG A 17 -20.69 1.20 13.81
CA ARG A 17 -20.88 2.66 13.97
C ARG A 17 -19.72 3.34 14.71
N ARG A 18 -19.12 2.67 15.71
CA ARG A 18 -17.91 3.18 16.38
C ARG A 18 -16.74 3.26 15.41
N ILE A 19 -16.59 2.28 14.52
CA ILE A 19 -15.56 2.29 13.47
C ILE A 19 -15.78 3.48 12.54
N CYS A 20 -17.03 3.73 12.10
CA CYS A 20 -17.35 4.90 11.27
C CYS A 20 -16.98 6.23 11.94
N MET A 21 -17.22 6.35 13.24
CA MET A 21 -16.82 7.54 13.99
C MET A 21 -15.29 7.66 14.16
N ALA A 22 -14.59 6.56 14.19
CA ALA A 22 -13.13 6.51 14.36
C ALA A 22 -12.35 6.88 13.10
N LEU A 23 -12.97 6.81 11.92
CA LEU A 23 -12.35 7.06 10.61
C LEU A 23 -13.22 8.04 9.77
N PRO A 24 -13.42 9.27 10.21
CA PRO A 24 -14.37 10.21 9.60
C PRO A 24 -13.99 10.63 8.16
N GLU A 25 -12.73 10.44 7.76
CA GLU A 25 -12.25 10.74 6.42
C GLU A 25 -12.46 9.59 5.41
N ALA A 26 -12.92 8.41 5.86
CA ALA A 26 -13.17 7.27 4.97
C ALA A 26 -14.64 7.23 4.52
N GLU A 27 -14.84 6.84 3.27
CA GLU A 27 -16.18 6.51 2.77
C GLU A 27 -16.52 5.07 3.15
N MET A 28 -17.64 4.87 3.83
CA MET A 28 -17.98 3.57 4.40
C MET A 28 -19.34 3.07 3.96
N LEU A 29 -19.37 1.81 3.53
CA LEU A 29 -20.60 1.04 3.32
C LEU A 29 -20.74 0.01 4.44
N CYS A 30 -21.81 0.13 5.22
CA CYS A 30 -22.08 -0.82 6.32
C CYS A 30 -23.16 -1.82 5.89
N TYR A 31 -22.87 -3.10 6.07
CA TYR A 31 -23.75 -4.21 5.76
C TYR A 31 -24.10 -5.00 7.02
N ALA A 32 -25.37 -5.38 7.15
CA ALA A 32 -25.81 -6.26 8.23
C ALA A 32 -26.67 -7.40 7.68
N VAL A 33 -26.66 -8.54 8.38
CA VAL A 33 -27.54 -9.67 8.01
C VAL A 33 -29.02 -9.22 8.02
N PRO A 34 -29.82 -9.54 6.97
CA PRO A 34 -31.16 -8.95 6.77
C PRO A 34 -32.10 -9.11 7.96
N ARG A 35 -31.98 -10.20 8.72
CA ARG A 35 -32.80 -10.47 9.91
C ARG A 35 -32.72 -9.41 11.01
N LEU A 36 -31.66 -8.58 11.01
CA LEU A 36 -31.46 -7.54 12.02
C LEU A 36 -32.27 -6.27 11.70
N ALA A 37 -32.59 -6.03 10.42
CA ALA A 37 -33.29 -4.84 9.94
C ALA A 37 -32.70 -3.54 10.55
N GLU A 38 -31.38 -3.45 10.61
CA GLU A 38 -30.68 -2.40 11.35
C GLU A 38 -30.66 -1.09 10.55
N PRO A 39 -31.18 0.02 11.08
CA PRO A 39 -31.19 1.31 10.38
C PRO A 39 -29.79 1.79 10.00
N GLY A 40 -29.64 2.27 8.74
CA GLY A 40 -28.36 2.77 8.21
C GLY A 40 -27.40 1.65 7.74
N PHE A 41 -27.86 0.39 7.71
CA PHE A 41 -27.14 -0.72 7.14
C PHE A 41 -27.82 -1.24 5.88
N LEU A 42 -27.02 -1.59 4.89
CA LEU A 42 -27.46 -2.29 3.70
C LEU A 42 -27.64 -3.79 4.00
N PRO A 43 -28.55 -4.48 3.30
CA PRO A 43 -28.70 -5.91 3.50
C PRO A 43 -27.46 -6.66 3.04
N LEU A 44 -26.95 -7.55 3.91
CA LEU A 44 -25.79 -8.38 3.61
C LEU A 44 -26.22 -9.64 2.86
N GLU A 45 -25.98 -9.63 1.56
CA GLU A 45 -26.17 -10.77 0.67
C GLU A 45 -24.83 -11.37 0.26
N LYS A 46 -24.81 -12.64 -0.15
CA LYS A 46 -23.57 -13.35 -0.49
C LYS A 46 -22.77 -12.68 -1.61
N ALA A 47 -23.45 -12.09 -2.59
CA ALA A 47 -22.80 -11.42 -3.72
C ALA A 47 -22.00 -10.16 -3.30
N VAL A 48 -22.37 -9.54 -2.18
CA VAL A 48 -21.72 -8.31 -1.69
C VAL A 48 -20.25 -8.52 -1.37
N TYR A 49 -19.87 -9.69 -0.86
CA TYR A 49 -18.46 -9.94 -0.51
C TYR A 49 -17.52 -9.86 -1.72
N GLY A 50 -17.94 -10.43 -2.85
CA GLY A 50 -17.15 -10.38 -4.09
C GLY A 50 -17.03 -8.98 -4.67
N ALA A 51 -18.15 -8.23 -4.72
CA ALA A 51 -18.14 -6.85 -5.17
C ALA A 51 -17.24 -5.99 -4.26
N ALA A 52 -17.42 -6.07 -2.94
CA ALA A 52 -16.61 -5.33 -1.98
C ALA A 52 -15.11 -5.71 -2.07
N PHE A 53 -14.78 -6.98 -2.28
CA PHE A 53 -13.39 -7.42 -2.41
C PHE A 53 -12.69 -6.82 -3.64
N SER A 54 -13.41 -6.55 -4.73
CA SER A 54 -12.86 -5.98 -5.96
C SER A 54 -12.86 -4.45 -6.01
N GLU A 55 -13.75 -3.79 -5.25
CA GLU A 55 -14.01 -2.36 -5.40
C GLU A 55 -13.56 -1.52 -4.21
N MET A 56 -13.40 -2.14 -3.02
CA MET A 56 -13.05 -1.43 -1.79
C MET A 56 -11.55 -1.50 -1.48
N ASP A 57 -11.03 -0.47 -0.84
CA ASP A 57 -9.65 -0.45 -0.33
C ASP A 57 -9.49 -1.34 0.91
N ALA A 58 -10.56 -1.47 1.71
CA ALA A 58 -10.55 -2.31 2.90
C ALA A 58 -11.90 -2.97 3.19
N LEU A 59 -11.85 -4.19 3.76
CA LEU A 59 -12.98 -4.94 4.27
C LEU A 59 -12.82 -5.15 5.78
N ILE A 60 -13.85 -4.83 6.55
CA ILE A 60 -13.86 -5.00 8.01
C ILE A 60 -15.00 -5.92 8.41
N PHE A 61 -14.66 -7.07 8.99
CA PHE A 61 -15.61 -8.07 9.47
C PHE A 61 -15.77 -7.94 11.00
N VAL A 62 -16.95 -7.54 11.45
CA VAL A 62 -17.28 -7.44 12.87
C VAL A 62 -18.00 -8.69 13.30
N GLY A 63 -17.23 -9.71 13.71
CA GLY A 63 -17.71 -11.04 14.05
C GLY A 63 -16.58 -12.06 14.12
N ALA A 64 -16.91 -13.35 14.09
CA ALA A 64 -15.91 -14.41 14.15
C ALA A 64 -14.96 -14.37 12.92
N ALA A 65 -13.66 -14.42 13.16
CA ALA A 65 -12.64 -14.40 12.09
C ALA A 65 -12.84 -15.51 11.04
N GLY A 66 -13.35 -16.68 11.45
CA GLY A 66 -13.66 -17.77 10.53
C GLY A 66 -14.77 -17.45 9.51
N ILE A 67 -15.65 -16.48 9.79
CA ILE A 67 -16.61 -15.99 8.79
C ILE A 67 -15.85 -15.19 7.73
N ALA A 68 -15.03 -14.24 8.15
CA ALA A 68 -14.21 -13.44 7.23
C ALA A 68 -13.41 -14.34 6.28
N VAL A 69 -12.68 -15.32 6.84
CA VAL A 69 -11.84 -16.24 6.06
C VAL A 69 -12.66 -17.00 5.01
N ARG A 70 -13.83 -17.54 5.36
CA ARG A 70 -14.67 -18.29 4.41
C ARG A 70 -15.23 -17.40 3.31
N GLU A 71 -15.65 -16.18 3.65
CA GLU A 71 -16.27 -15.28 2.68
C GLU A 71 -15.26 -14.66 1.72
N ILE A 72 -14.01 -14.41 2.13
CA ILE A 72 -12.98 -13.87 1.24
C ILE A 72 -12.24 -14.93 0.45
N ALA A 73 -12.14 -16.17 0.94
CA ALA A 73 -11.34 -17.24 0.32
C ALA A 73 -11.51 -17.41 -1.19
N PRO A 74 -12.73 -17.30 -1.78
CA PRO A 74 -12.90 -17.43 -3.24
C PRO A 74 -12.27 -16.30 -4.04
N TYR A 75 -11.97 -15.16 -3.44
CA TYR A 75 -11.53 -13.93 -4.10
C TYR A 75 -10.05 -13.62 -3.90
N VAL A 76 -9.38 -14.21 -2.91
CA VAL A 76 -7.97 -13.99 -2.60
C VAL A 76 -7.07 -14.41 -3.77
N ARG A 77 -6.18 -13.50 -4.22
CA ARG A 77 -5.31 -13.69 -5.38
C ARG A 77 -3.86 -13.29 -5.12
N ASP A 78 -3.61 -12.01 -4.84
CA ASP A 78 -2.24 -11.47 -4.75
C ASP A 78 -2.19 -10.36 -3.69
N LYS A 79 -1.19 -10.43 -2.79
CA LYS A 79 -0.98 -9.44 -1.71
C LYS A 79 -0.78 -8.00 -2.20
N ARG A 80 -0.51 -7.79 -3.49
CA ARG A 80 -0.31 -6.47 -4.10
C ARG A 80 -1.60 -5.81 -4.54
N THR A 81 -2.62 -6.60 -4.83
CA THR A 81 -3.90 -6.15 -5.41
C THR A 81 -5.08 -6.40 -4.49
N ASP A 82 -4.97 -7.39 -3.60
CA ASP A 82 -6.05 -7.73 -2.68
C ASP A 82 -6.21 -6.61 -1.63
N PRO A 83 -7.45 -6.23 -1.28
CA PRO A 83 -7.73 -5.19 -0.30
C PRO A 83 -7.23 -5.55 1.09
N ALA A 84 -7.10 -4.55 1.96
CA ALA A 84 -6.90 -4.78 3.38
C ALA A 84 -8.10 -5.53 3.96
N VAL A 85 -7.88 -6.63 4.68
CA VAL A 85 -8.97 -7.33 5.38
C VAL A 85 -8.68 -7.42 6.87
N LEU A 86 -9.65 -6.94 7.67
CA LEU A 86 -9.58 -6.96 9.12
C LEU A 86 -10.76 -7.74 9.70
N GLY A 87 -10.49 -8.49 10.78
CA GLY A 87 -11.49 -9.07 11.64
C GLY A 87 -11.52 -8.37 12.99
N LEU A 88 -12.70 -8.06 13.51
CA LEU A 88 -12.90 -7.58 14.87
C LEU A 88 -13.92 -8.48 15.58
N ASP A 89 -13.70 -8.77 16.86
CA ASP A 89 -14.77 -9.30 17.65
C ASP A 89 -15.90 -8.26 17.83
N GLU A 90 -17.11 -8.70 18.12
CA GLU A 90 -18.28 -7.79 18.14
C GLU A 90 -18.23 -6.69 19.22
N ARG A 91 -17.34 -6.81 20.21
CA ARG A 91 -17.11 -5.80 21.26
C ARG A 91 -15.92 -4.90 20.98
N ALA A 92 -15.17 -5.18 19.91
CA ALA A 92 -13.92 -4.52 19.56
C ALA A 92 -12.86 -4.62 20.65
N ASN A 93 -12.66 -5.82 21.24
CA ASN A 93 -11.51 -6.06 22.11
C ASN A 93 -10.24 -6.26 21.29
N PHE A 94 -10.37 -6.87 20.11
CA PHE A 94 -9.26 -7.20 19.22
C PHE A 94 -9.52 -6.72 17.79
N VAL A 95 -8.47 -6.20 17.15
CA VAL A 95 -8.44 -5.87 15.73
C VAL A 95 -7.36 -6.70 15.06
N ILE A 96 -7.75 -7.61 14.18
CA ILE A 96 -6.89 -8.65 13.61
C ILE A 96 -6.75 -8.39 12.11
N PRO A 97 -5.58 -8.00 11.59
CA PRO A 97 -5.32 -7.99 10.17
C PRO A 97 -5.28 -9.43 9.65
N LEU A 98 -6.15 -9.75 8.71
CA LEU A 98 -6.30 -11.09 8.13
C LEU A 98 -5.62 -11.23 6.77
N LEU A 99 -5.61 -10.15 5.96
CA LEU A 99 -5.05 -10.14 4.61
C LEU A 99 -4.42 -8.79 4.30
N SER A 100 -3.41 -8.79 3.42
CA SER A 100 -2.74 -7.58 2.90
C SER A 100 -2.17 -6.66 3.99
N GLY A 101 -1.45 -7.26 4.94
CA GLY A 101 -0.92 -6.59 6.14
C GLY A 101 -0.06 -5.37 5.85
N HIS A 102 0.89 -5.47 4.92
CA HIS A 102 1.85 -4.42 4.58
C HIS A 102 1.35 -3.54 3.42
N ILE A 103 1.45 -4.01 2.17
CA ILE A 103 1.12 -3.24 0.96
C ILE A 103 -0.34 -2.77 0.96
N GLY A 104 -1.26 -3.65 1.32
CA GLY A 104 -2.68 -3.30 1.43
C GLY A 104 -3.03 -2.47 2.67
N GLY A 105 -2.09 -2.30 3.63
CA GLY A 105 -2.24 -1.42 4.78
C GLY A 105 -3.04 -1.99 5.94
N ALA A 106 -3.38 -3.28 5.96
CA ALA A 106 -4.21 -3.86 7.03
C ALA A 106 -3.56 -3.74 8.42
N ASN A 107 -2.23 -3.86 8.55
CA ASN A 107 -1.53 -3.70 9.83
C ASN A 107 -1.63 -2.26 10.36
N ALA A 108 -1.43 -1.27 9.48
CA ALA A 108 -1.54 0.14 9.85
C ALA A 108 -2.98 0.50 10.25
N LEU A 109 -3.97 0.04 9.47
CA LEU A 109 -5.39 0.24 9.74
C LEU A 109 -5.80 -0.44 11.06
N ALA A 110 -5.29 -1.65 11.34
CA ALA A 110 -5.55 -2.37 12.58
C ALA A 110 -5.04 -1.59 13.80
N ARG A 111 -3.80 -1.07 13.76
CA ARG A 111 -3.23 -0.27 14.84
C ARG A 111 -4.02 1.03 15.05
N ARG A 112 -4.40 1.70 13.97
CA ARG A 112 -5.18 2.93 14.02
C ARG A 112 -6.56 2.71 14.65
N LEU A 113 -7.28 1.68 14.20
CA LEU A 113 -8.58 1.31 14.76
C LEU A 113 -8.46 0.88 16.23
N ALA A 114 -7.46 0.07 16.57
CA ALA A 114 -7.24 -0.36 17.94
C ALA A 114 -7.02 0.84 18.87
N ALA A 115 -6.19 1.80 18.48
CA ALA A 115 -5.97 3.02 19.25
C ALA A 115 -7.26 3.84 19.43
N ALA A 116 -8.07 4.01 18.38
CA ALA A 116 -9.30 4.78 18.42
C ALA A 116 -10.44 4.10 19.19
N LEU A 117 -10.49 2.78 19.21
CA LEU A 117 -11.55 2.00 19.85
C LEU A 117 -11.21 1.53 21.28
N GLY A 118 -9.96 1.69 21.72
CA GLY A 118 -9.45 1.13 22.97
C GLY A 118 -9.29 -0.40 22.89
N ALA A 119 -8.98 -0.92 21.70
CA ALA A 119 -8.81 -2.34 21.41
C ALA A 119 -7.33 -2.75 21.37
N THR A 120 -7.07 -4.04 21.23
CA THR A 120 -5.73 -4.59 20.98
C THR A 120 -5.57 -4.95 19.49
N ALA A 121 -4.56 -4.38 18.82
CA ALA A 121 -4.18 -4.82 17.48
C ALA A 121 -3.39 -6.13 17.56
N VAL A 122 -3.84 -7.17 16.87
CA VAL A 122 -3.20 -8.51 16.86
C VAL A 122 -2.42 -8.67 15.57
N VAL A 123 -1.29 -7.96 15.46
CA VAL A 123 -0.40 -8.04 14.29
C VAL A 123 0.56 -9.21 14.46
N THR A 124 0.65 -10.08 13.45
CA THR A 124 1.41 -11.35 13.51
C THR A 124 2.56 -11.44 12.50
N THR A 125 2.76 -10.40 11.67
CA THR A 125 3.86 -10.38 10.70
C THR A 125 5.22 -10.33 11.38
N ALA A 126 6.15 -11.18 10.97
CA ALA A 126 7.43 -11.37 11.65
C ALA A 126 8.24 -10.07 11.78
N THR A 127 8.32 -9.26 10.73
CA THR A 127 9.02 -7.95 10.76
C THR A 127 8.40 -6.99 11.77
N ASP A 128 7.06 -6.93 11.86
CA ASP A 128 6.36 -6.09 12.84
C ASP A 128 6.58 -6.56 14.28
N VAL A 129 6.50 -7.88 14.51
CA VAL A 129 6.67 -8.47 15.85
C VAL A 129 8.09 -8.28 16.38
N ASN A 130 9.09 -8.37 15.49
CA ASN A 130 10.50 -8.20 15.84
C ASN A 130 10.98 -6.74 15.74
N GLY A 131 10.12 -5.78 15.41
CA GLY A 131 10.50 -4.38 15.26
C GLY A 131 11.49 -4.11 14.13
N LYS A 132 11.60 -5.04 13.17
CA LYS A 132 12.53 -4.96 12.05
C LYS A 132 12.01 -4.10 10.91
N PHE A 133 12.90 -3.60 10.08
CA PHE A 133 12.56 -2.87 8.88
C PHE A 133 11.64 -3.70 7.96
N SER A 134 10.50 -3.13 7.59
CA SER A 134 9.57 -3.72 6.63
C SER A 134 9.66 -2.97 5.30
N VAL A 135 10.19 -3.64 4.28
CA VAL A 135 10.35 -3.09 2.92
C VAL A 135 9.02 -2.57 2.38
N ASP A 136 8.01 -3.40 2.44
CA ASP A 136 6.70 -3.12 1.86
C ASP A 136 6.01 -1.92 2.56
N THR A 137 6.04 -1.89 3.88
CA THR A 137 5.47 -0.80 4.68
C THR A 137 6.22 0.51 4.41
N TRP A 138 7.53 0.48 4.47
CA TRP A 138 8.36 1.65 4.27
C TRP A 138 8.22 2.25 2.86
N ALA A 139 8.16 1.39 1.84
CA ALA A 139 7.96 1.81 0.46
C ALA A 139 6.58 2.44 0.25
N THR A 140 5.53 1.82 0.81
CA THR A 140 4.15 2.31 0.71
C THR A 140 3.99 3.68 1.38
N GLU A 141 4.47 3.83 2.63
CA GLU A 141 4.40 5.10 3.38
C GLU A 141 5.09 6.26 2.67
N ARG A 142 6.10 5.98 1.85
CA ARG A 142 6.92 6.99 1.14
C ARG A 142 6.62 7.08 -0.35
N GLY A 143 5.61 6.35 -0.83
CA GLY A 143 5.24 6.33 -2.25
C GLY A 143 6.36 5.83 -3.16
N CYS A 144 7.21 4.92 -2.67
CA CYS A 144 8.28 4.33 -3.44
C CYS A 144 7.79 3.15 -4.27
N ALA A 145 8.20 3.07 -5.53
CA ALA A 145 8.07 1.86 -6.31
C ALA A 145 9.12 0.82 -5.86
N ILE A 146 8.71 -0.44 -5.77
CA ILE A 146 9.58 -1.58 -5.45
C ILE A 146 9.98 -2.24 -6.77
N SER A 147 11.29 -2.30 -7.07
CA SER A 147 11.77 -2.80 -8.37
C SER A 147 11.56 -4.29 -8.58
N ASP A 148 11.60 -5.08 -7.53
CA ASP A 148 11.51 -6.54 -7.57
C ASP A 148 10.91 -7.09 -6.27
N MET A 149 9.76 -7.76 -6.38
CA MET A 149 9.07 -8.34 -5.23
C MET A 149 9.74 -9.61 -4.70
N GLY A 150 10.50 -10.33 -5.54
CA GLY A 150 11.29 -11.47 -5.14
C GLY A 150 12.45 -11.02 -4.24
N LEU A 151 13.17 -9.95 -4.65
CA LEU A 151 14.21 -9.33 -3.84
C LEU A 151 13.65 -8.69 -2.56
N ALA A 152 12.46 -8.07 -2.61
CA ALA A 152 11.81 -7.55 -1.42
C ALA A 152 11.52 -8.66 -0.39
N LYS A 153 11.08 -9.84 -0.87
CA LYS A 153 10.89 -11.02 -0.02
C LYS A 153 12.21 -11.55 0.54
N ALA A 154 13.27 -11.61 -0.29
CA ALA A 154 14.60 -12.05 0.14
C ALA A 154 15.17 -11.11 1.22
N VAL A 155 15.09 -9.80 1.02
CA VAL A 155 15.49 -8.80 2.02
C VAL A 155 14.69 -8.96 3.32
N SER A 156 13.37 -9.16 3.23
CA SER A 156 12.53 -9.35 4.42
C SER A 156 12.85 -10.62 5.19
N ALA A 157 13.34 -11.66 4.53
CA ALA A 157 13.82 -12.88 5.19
C ALA A 157 15.20 -12.66 5.83
N GLU A 158 16.14 -12.06 5.09
CA GLU A 158 17.51 -11.80 5.55
C GLU A 158 17.55 -10.89 6.78
N ILE A 159 16.69 -9.85 6.81
CA ILE A 159 16.68 -8.85 7.88
C ILE A 159 16.21 -9.41 9.23
N LEU A 160 15.58 -10.58 9.25
CA LEU A 160 15.18 -11.25 10.49
C LEU A 160 16.40 -11.87 11.20
N GLU A 161 17.40 -12.30 10.44
CA GLU A 161 18.57 -13.01 10.92
C GLU A 161 19.84 -12.14 10.94
N HIS A 162 20.00 -11.28 9.91
CA HIS A 162 21.19 -10.47 9.68
C HIS A 162 20.85 -9.02 9.36
N SER A 163 21.85 -8.15 9.45
CA SER A 163 21.70 -6.78 8.97
C SER A 163 21.92 -6.70 7.47
N VAL A 164 21.02 -5.99 6.77
CA VAL A 164 21.08 -5.79 5.32
C VAL A 164 21.71 -4.45 5.00
N PRO A 165 22.72 -4.39 4.10
CA PRO A 165 23.33 -3.14 3.68
C PRO A 165 22.35 -2.26 2.91
N PHE A 166 22.44 -0.96 3.17
CA PHE A 166 21.57 0.07 2.66
C PHE A 166 22.38 1.27 2.18
N CYS A 167 22.06 1.79 1.01
CA CYS A 167 22.58 3.06 0.53
C CYS A 167 21.48 3.90 -0.16
N SER A 168 21.74 5.19 -0.33
CA SER A 168 20.73 6.12 -0.84
C SER A 168 21.34 7.31 -1.57
N ASP A 169 20.66 7.79 -2.62
CA ASP A 169 20.94 9.09 -3.28
C ASP A 169 20.59 10.28 -2.37
N PHE A 170 19.84 10.05 -1.30
CA PHE A 170 19.37 11.10 -0.40
C PHE A 170 20.14 11.10 0.90
N SER A 171 20.25 12.27 1.51
CA SER A 171 20.82 12.41 2.85
C SER A 171 19.97 11.68 3.88
N ILE A 172 20.58 10.78 4.65
CA ILE A 172 19.91 10.04 5.71
C ILE A 172 19.83 10.93 6.95
N ARG A 173 18.62 11.10 7.49
CA ARG A 173 18.37 11.85 8.72
C ARG A 173 17.92 10.91 9.82
N GLY A 174 18.61 10.95 10.95
CA GLY A 174 18.32 10.07 12.10
C GLY A 174 18.93 8.67 11.98
N PRO A 175 18.64 7.79 12.95
CA PRO A 175 19.14 6.42 12.93
C PRO A 175 18.46 5.61 11.82
N LEU A 176 19.19 4.64 11.29
CA LEU A 176 18.60 3.65 10.40
C LEU A 176 17.59 2.78 11.17
N PRO A 177 16.55 2.29 10.49
CA PRO A 177 15.67 1.25 11.04
C PRO A 177 16.46 0.01 11.44
N ASP A 178 15.99 -0.71 12.47
CA ASP A 178 16.63 -1.94 12.91
C ASP A 178 16.67 -3.00 11.81
N GLY A 179 17.81 -3.64 11.68
CA GLY A 179 18.13 -4.59 10.62
C GLY A 179 18.78 -3.98 9.38
N LEU A 180 18.97 -2.64 9.30
CA LEU A 180 19.72 -1.98 8.23
C LEU A 180 21.06 -1.47 8.73
N VAL A 181 22.10 -1.55 7.85
CA VAL A 181 23.40 -0.95 8.06
C VAL A 181 23.82 -0.16 6.82
N LEU A 182 24.61 0.91 6.99
CA LEU A 182 25.17 1.62 5.84
C LEU A 182 26.17 0.73 5.11
N GLY A 183 26.07 0.68 3.79
CA GLY A 183 26.98 -0.08 2.95
C GLY A 183 26.73 0.17 1.47
N GLU A 184 27.79 0.09 0.67
CA GLU A 184 27.75 0.29 -0.79
C GLU A 184 28.18 -0.97 -1.56
N SER A 185 28.30 -2.11 -0.88
CA SER A 185 28.69 -3.39 -1.47
C SER A 185 28.14 -4.56 -0.65
N GLY A 186 27.96 -5.70 -1.29
CA GLY A 186 27.46 -6.93 -0.68
C GLY A 186 26.69 -7.79 -1.68
N GLU A 187 26.28 -8.97 -1.23
CA GLU A 187 25.50 -9.90 -2.05
C GLU A 187 24.07 -9.41 -2.22
N LEU A 188 23.38 -9.05 -1.13
CA LEU A 188 22.02 -8.54 -1.12
C LEU A 188 21.99 -7.20 -0.38
N GLY A 189 21.32 -6.19 -0.96
CA GLY A 189 21.19 -4.89 -0.31
C GLY A 189 20.09 -4.03 -0.88
N ILE A 190 19.78 -2.93 -0.19
CA ILE A 190 18.75 -1.98 -0.55
C ILE A 190 19.39 -0.68 -1.06
N TYR A 191 18.94 -0.23 -2.21
CA TYR A 191 19.24 1.10 -2.71
C TYR A 191 17.95 1.93 -2.79
N VAL A 192 17.98 3.12 -2.19
CA VAL A 192 16.89 4.11 -2.28
C VAL A 192 17.35 5.29 -3.12
N GLY A 193 16.76 5.45 -4.28
CA GLY A 193 17.18 6.52 -5.18
C GLY A 193 16.35 6.61 -6.44
N TYR A 194 16.64 7.64 -7.23
CA TYR A 194 15.98 7.92 -8.50
C TYR A 194 16.80 7.46 -9.72
N ARG A 195 17.94 6.82 -9.48
CA ARG A 195 18.85 6.32 -10.54
C ARG A 195 18.70 4.82 -10.74
N CYS A 196 19.03 4.36 -11.93
CA CYS A 196 19.21 2.93 -12.23
C CYS A 196 20.57 2.45 -11.67
N SER A 197 20.74 2.51 -10.34
CA SER A 197 21.96 2.06 -9.66
C SER A 197 21.78 0.66 -9.09
N ALA A 198 22.84 -0.16 -9.13
CA ALA A 198 22.85 -1.51 -8.60
C ALA A 198 24.19 -1.74 -7.85
N PRO A 199 24.36 -1.15 -6.63
CA PRO A 199 25.60 -1.25 -5.89
C PRO A 199 25.86 -2.64 -5.30
N PHE A 200 24.83 -3.48 -5.16
CA PHE A 200 24.95 -4.83 -4.63
C PHE A 200 24.79 -5.87 -5.74
N MET A 201 25.25 -7.08 -5.54
CA MET A 201 25.05 -8.17 -6.51
C MET A 201 23.56 -8.41 -6.78
N HIS A 202 22.74 -8.37 -5.72
CA HIS A 202 21.30 -8.38 -5.77
C HIS A 202 20.80 -7.08 -5.12
N THR A 203 20.49 -6.09 -5.94
CA THR A 203 20.05 -4.76 -5.47
C THR A 203 18.54 -4.64 -5.51
N LEU A 204 17.90 -4.58 -4.34
CA LEU A 204 16.52 -4.13 -4.22
C LEU A 204 16.46 -2.61 -4.33
N ARG A 205 15.89 -2.09 -5.41
CA ARG A 205 15.69 -0.65 -5.57
C ARG A 205 14.31 -0.23 -5.05
N LEU A 206 14.31 0.75 -4.17
CA LEU A 206 13.11 1.46 -3.72
C LEU A 206 13.16 2.86 -4.35
N VAL A 207 12.27 3.11 -5.30
CA VAL A 207 12.32 4.28 -6.17
C VAL A 207 11.24 5.29 -5.79
N PRO A 208 11.58 6.38 -5.09
CA PRO A 208 10.61 7.42 -4.73
C PRO A 208 10.25 8.27 -5.96
N ARG A 209 8.99 8.69 -6.05
CA ARG A 209 8.51 9.60 -7.10
C ARG A 209 8.91 11.03 -6.78
N VAL A 210 10.08 11.47 -7.26
CA VAL A 210 10.65 12.78 -6.94
C VAL A 210 11.02 13.61 -8.16
N LEU A 211 11.10 13.00 -9.35
CA LEU A 211 11.52 13.68 -10.56
C LEU A 211 10.34 14.40 -11.22
N ARG A 212 10.53 15.68 -11.45
CA ARG A 212 9.62 16.53 -12.22
C ARG A 212 10.19 16.71 -13.61
N VAL A 213 9.45 16.26 -14.63
CA VAL A 213 9.88 16.31 -16.03
C VAL A 213 9.27 17.54 -16.72
N GLY A 214 10.09 18.54 -17.02
CA GLY A 214 9.66 19.68 -17.82
C GLY A 214 9.72 19.35 -19.30
N VAL A 215 8.61 19.49 -20.05
CA VAL A 215 8.55 19.23 -21.49
C VAL A 215 8.20 20.49 -22.26
N GLY A 216 9.12 20.91 -23.16
CA GLY A 216 8.85 21.91 -24.19
C GLY A 216 8.69 21.22 -25.55
N CYS A 217 7.59 21.49 -26.27
CA CYS A 217 7.33 20.85 -27.55
C CYS A 217 6.73 21.81 -28.59
N ARG A 218 6.79 21.44 -29.89
CA ARG A 218 6.07 22.13 -30.94
C ARG A 218 4.58 21.75 -30.89
N ARG A 219 3.75 22.58 -31.52
CA ARG A 219 2.31 22.28 -31.66
C ARG A 219 2.13 21.06 -32.55
N GLY A 220 1.20 20.15 -32.12
CA GLY A 220 0.90 18.92 -32.85
C GLY A 220 1.94 17.82 -32.66
N ILE A 221 2.72 17.83 -31.56
CA ILE A 221 3.62 16.74 -31.21
C ILE A 221 2.82 15.44 -30.99
N SER A 222 3.35 14.30 -31.40
CA SER A 222 2.72 13.01 -31.09
C SER A 222 3.09 12.53 -29.69
N ARG A 223 2.26 11.66 -29.11
CA ARG A 223 2.52 10.97 -27.85
C ARG A 223 3.87 10.25 -27.88
N GLU A 224 4.09 9.47 -28.93
CA GLU A 224 5.28 8.62 -29.09
C GLU A 224 6.56 9.47 -29.09
N ALA A 225 6.53 10.64 -29.74
CA ALA A 225 7.68 11.53 -29.77
C ALA A 225 7.99 12.14 -28.39
N VAL A 226 6.98 12.40 -27.56
CA VAL A 226 7.18 12.86 -26.18
C VAL A 226 7.75 11.73 -25.32
N GLU A 227 7.17 10.54 -25.39
CA GLU A 227 7.62 9.36 -24.64
C GLU A 227 9.07 8.98 -25.03
N GLU A 228 9.40 8.99 -26.32
CA GLU A 228 10.76 8.71 -26.82
C GLU A 228 11.77 9.74 -26.30
N ALA A 229 11.44 11.02 -26.34
CA ALA A 229 12.31 12.08 -25.86
C ALA A 229 12.58 11.95 -24.35
N ILE A 230 11.55 11.68 -23.55
CA ILE A 230 11.70 11.44 -22.11
C ILE A 230 12.54 10.19 -21.89
N GLY A 231 12.23 9.09 -22.55
CA GLY A 231 12.96 7.81 -22.41
C GLY A 231 14.44 7.94 -22.73
N LYS A 232 14.78 8.70 -23.81
CA LYS A 232 16.16 8.97 -24.19
C LYS A 232 16.92 9.72 -23.09
N VAL A 233 16.36 10.83 -22.58
CA VAL A 233 16.99 11.62 -21.51
C VAL A 233 17.18 10.77 -20.24
N PHE A 234 16.18 9.95 -19.89
CA PHE A 234 16.26 9.06 -18.74
C PHE A 234 17.36 8.01 -18.89
N ALA A 235 17.46 7.38 -20.07
CA ALA A 235 18.49 6.38 -20.36
C ALA A 235 19.90 7.00 -20.32
N GLU A 236 20.11 8.15 -20.99
CA GLU A 236 21.39 8.85 -21.02
C GLU A 236 21.89 9.26 -19.63
N ASN A 237 20.97 9.60 -18.72
CA ASN A 237 21.29 10.04 -17.36
C ASN A 237 21.14 8.94 -16.32
N ARG A 238 20.86 7.70 -16.74
CA ARG A 238 20.62 6.53 -15.86
C ARG A 238 19.54 6.79 -14.81
N LEU A 239 18.49 7.52 -15.19
CA LEU A 239 17.36 7.79 -14.31
C LEU A 239 16.32 6.67 -14.41
N ASP A 240 15.67 6.36 -13.27
CA ASP A 240 14.61 5.37 -13.24
C ASP A 240 13.26 6.02 -13.63
N PRO A 241 12.55 5.53 -14.65
CA PRO A 241 11.23 6.07 -15.02
C PRO A 241 10.20 6.01 -13.88
N ALA A 242 10.31 5.04 -12.96
CA ALA A 242 9.44 4.95 -11.80
C ALA A 242 9.60 6.15 -10.83
N ALA A 243 10.70 6.91 -10.96
CA ALA A 243 10.94 8.11 -10.16
C ALA A 243 10.16 9.34 -10.65
N ILE A 244 9.44 9.26 -11.76
CA ILE A 244 8.65 10.37 -12.28
C ILE A 244 7.50 10.68 -11.32
N LEU A 245 7.51 11.90 -10.78
CA LEU A 245 6.40 12.45 -9.99
C LEU A 245 5.31 13.02 -10.91
N GLY A 246 5.72 13.64 -12.02
CA GLY A 246 4.81 14.22 -12.99
C GLY A 246 5.55 14.91 -14.15
N VAL A 247 4.80 15.12 -15.22
CA VAL A 247 5.24 15.86 -16.41
C VAL A 247 4.63 17.25 -16.36
N PHE A 248 5.44 18.28 -16.65
CA PHE A 248 5.08 19.68 -16.52
C PHE A 248 5.40 20.43 -17.83
N SER A 249 4.58 21.40 -18.18
CA SER A 249 4.78 22.27 -19.32
C SER A 249 4.25 23.67 -19.02
N ILE A 250 4.44 24.59 -19.97
CA ILE A 250 3.88 25.95 -19.89
C ILE A 250 2.37 25.93 -20.20
N ASP A 251 1.62 26.91 -19.70
CA ASP A 251 0.16 27.02 -19.85
C ASP A 251 -0.31 26.98 -21.31
N LEU A 252 0.50 27.52 -22.26
CA LEU A 252 0.22 27.44 -23.68
C LEU A 252 0.12 26.03 -24.26
N LYS A 253 0.53 25.00 -23.48
CA LYS A 253 0.49 23.57 -23.81
C LYS A 253 -0.59 22.78 -23.07
N GLU A 254 -1.45 23.45 -22.32
CA GLU A 254 -2.53 22.84 -21.56
C GLU A 254 -3.44 21.93 -22.41
N HIS A 255 -3.62 22.30 -23.67
CA HIS A 255 -4.49 21.56 -24.61
C HIS A 255 -3.71 20.84 -25.72
N GLU A 256 -2.42 20.55 -25.53
CA GLU A 256 -1.62 19.83 -26.53
C GLU A 256 -1.92 18.33 -26.46
N PRO A 257 -2.62 17.74 -27.47
CA PRO A 257 -3.15 16.37 -27.33
C PRO A 257 -2.07 15.31 -27.11
N GLY A 258 -0.93 15.43 -27.82
CA GLY A 258 0.15 14.45 -27.69
C GLY A 258 0.85 14.51 -26.34
N LEU A 259 0.94 15.69 -25.72
CA LEU A 259 1.49 15.83 -24.37
C LEU A 259 0.54 15.25 -23.34
N LEU A 260 -0.75 15.57 -23.42
CA LEU A 260 -1.77 15.04 -22.52
C LEU A 260 -1.89 13.52 -22.61
N ALA A 261 -1.73 12.96 -23.81
CA ALA A 261 -1.78 11.50 -24.01
C ALA A 261 -0.53 10.78 -23.48
N ALA A 262 0.61 11.48 -23.32
CA ALA A 262 1.86 10.94 -22.77
C ALA A 262 1.90 11.00 -21.22
N CYS A 263 0.99 11.74 -20.57
CA CYS A 263 0.87 11.88 -19.13
C CYS A 263 -0.14 10.88 -18.54
#